data_9225d78d5fe9387fefed20949cb194f8
#
_entry.id   9225d78d5fe9387fefed20949cb194f8
#
_cell.length_a   1.000
_cell.length_b   1.000
_cell.length_c   1.000
_cell.angle_alpha   90.00
_cell.angle_beta   90.00
_cell.angle_gamma   90.00
#
_symmetry.space_group_name_H-M   'P 1'
#
loop_
_entity.id
_entity.type
_entity.pdbx_description
1 polymer ?
#
loop_
_entity_poly.entity_id
_entity_poly.type
_entity_poly.pdbx_seq_one_letter_code
_entity_poly.pdbx_strand_id
1 'polypeptide(L)'
;RMATESAITTDGSHPYSTGKDECLVHNGSLSNHNNLRRELVKKGNIFNSENDTEVAAGYVSNSLSNKKSLKDTLTSGLKDLDGFYTFITGTKKGFAVVRDEIACKPAVIAETKNYVAIASEFQAMAHLPDVNSAKIFEPEPGIVYSWGN
;
A
#
# COMPACT_ATOMS: atom_id res chain seq x y z
N ARG A 1 -7.01 15.23 0.54
CA ARG A 1 -7.15 14.12 -0.38
C ARG A 1 -7.71 14.60 -1.73
N MET A 2 -7.18 14.06 -2.80
CA MET A 2 -7.75 14.21 -4.15
C MET A 2 -8.27 12.84 -4.59
N ALA A 3 -9.53 12.75 -4.98
CA ALA A 3 -10.10 11.52 -5.53
C ALA A 3 -10.11 11.62 -7.06
N THR A 4 -9.65 10.57 -7.74
CA THR A 4 -9.61 10.49 -9.20
C THR A 4 -10.66 9.53 -9.74
N GLU A 5 -10.95 8.44 -9.03
CA GLU A 5 -11.83 7.36 -9.48
C GLU A 5 -13.13 7.24 -8.69
N SER A 6 -13.32 8.03 -7.62
CA SER A 6 -14.51 7.90 -6.76
C SER A 6 -14.95 9.21 -6.14
N ALA A 7 -16.16 9.24 -5.58
CA ALA A 7 -16.66 10.36 -4.81
C ALA A 7 -15.79 10.64 -3.56
N ILE A 8 -15.71 11.91 -3.16
CA ILE A 8 -15.04 12.33 -1.93
C ILE A 8 -15.98 12.10 -0.75
N THR A 9 -15.84 10.95 -0.10
CA THR A 9 -16.63 10.54 1.05
C THR A 9 -15.71 10.02 2.16
N THR A 10 -16.22 9.87 3.38
CA THR A 10 -15.49 9.22 4.47
C THR A 10 -15.15 7.77 4.12
N ASP A 11 -16.11 7.01 3.60
CA ASP A 11 -15.95 5.62 3.20
C ASP A 11 -14.99 5.46 2.01
N GLY A 12 -14.87 6.50 1.18
CA GLY A 12 -13.91 6.58 0.08
C GLY A 12 -12.53 7.10 0.52
N SER A 13 -12.16 7.07 1.81
CA SER A 13 -10.89 7.61 2.32
C SER A 13 -9.97 6.52 2.83
N HIS A 14 -8.63 6.75 2.71
CA HIS A 14 -7.62 5.85 3.27
C HIS A 14 -7.62 5.84 4.80
N PRO A 15 -7.17 4.75 5.43
CA PRO A 15 -6.79 3.47 4.82
C PRO A 15 -8.02 2.63 4.42
N TYR A 16 -7.84 1.78 3.40
CA TYR A 16 -8.82 0.74 3.08
C TYR A 16 -8.47 -0.56 3.79
N SER A 17 -9.49 -1.22 4.34
CA SER A 17 -9.38 -2.51 5.02
C SER A 17 -10.45 -3.42 4.45
N THR A 18 -10.07 -4.47 3.77
CA THR A 18 -10.98 -5.46 3.17
C THR A 18 -10.87 -6.84 3.80
N GLY A 19 -9.91 -7.04 4.69
CA GLY A 19 -9.69 -8.24 5.48
C GLY A 19 -9.79 -7.98 6.99
N LYS A 20 -9.38 -8.97 7.79
CA LYS A 20 -9.51 -8.89 9.26
C LYS A 20 -8.47 -7.97 9.91
N ASP A 21 -7.24 -8.06 9.45
CA ASP A 21 -6.08 -7.48 10.13
C ASP A 21 -5.15 -6.73 9.14
N GLU A 22 -5.62 -6.39 7.97
CA GLU A 22 -4.84 -5.67 6.98
C GLU A 22 -5.45 -4.31 6.63
N CYS A 23 -4.61 -3.36 6.33
CA CYS A 23 -4.99 -2.06 5.78
C CYS A 23 -3.98 -1.60 4.73
N LEU A 24 -4.46 -0.80 3.79
CA LEU A 24 -3.65 -0.28 2.69
C LEU A 24 -3.93 1.20 2.48
N VAL A 25 -2.85 1.96 2.30
CA VAL A 25 -2.90 3.34 1.79
C VAL A 25 -2.19 3.40 0.44
N HIS A 26 -2.69 4.24 -0.44
CA HIS A 26 -2.27 4.36 -1.83
C HIS A 26 -2.04 5.82 -2.21
N ASN A 27 -0.92 6.08 -2.83
CA ASN A 27 -0.68 7.30 -3.58
C ASN A 27 -0.42 6.91 -5.05
N GLY A 28 -1.30 7.27 -5.95
CA GLY A 28 -1.21 6.90 -7.35
C GLY A 28 -2.56 6.63 -7.99
N SER A 29 -2.56 5.80 -9.03
CA SER A 29 -3.76 5.33 -9.74
C SER A 29 -3.50 3.97 -10.38
N LEU A 30 -4.47 3.05 -10.29
CA LEU A 30 -4.44 1.74 -10.92
C LEU A 30 -5.27 1.73 -12.20
N SER A 31 -4.62 1.57 -13.34
CA SER A 31 -5.25 1.56 -14.66
C SER A 31 -6.19 0.37 -14.85
N ASN A 32 -5.84 -0.80 -14.29
CA ASN A 32 -6.57 -2.04 -14.47
C ASN A 32 -7.53 -2.39 -13.33
N HIS A 33 -7.82 -1.44 -12.40
CA HIS A 33 -8.63 -1.69 -11.21
C HIS A 33 -10.02 -2.28 -11.52
N ASN A 34 -10.68 -1.85 -12.59
CA ASN A 34 -11.99 -2.37 -12.97
C ASN A 34 -11.98 -3.85 -13.42
N ASN A 35 -10.90 -4.28 -14.07
CA ASN A 35 -10.72 -5.69 -14.46
C ASN A 35 -10.47 -6.54 -13.21
N LEU A 36 -9.57 -6.10 -12.36
CA LEU A 36 -9.26 -6.76 -11.09
C LEU A 36 -10.49 -6.84 -10.17
N ARG A 37 -11.29 -5.78 -10.09
CA ARG A 37 -12.54 -5.77 -9.33
C ARG A 37 -13.45 -6.91 -9.78
N ARG A 38 -13.68 -7.05 -11.08
CA ARG A 38 -14.53 -8.13 -11.62
C ARG A 38 -14.00 -9.53 -11.28
N GLU A 39 -12.70 -9.71 -11.31
CA GLU A 39 -12.07 -11.00 -10.95
C GLU A 39 -12.18 -11.29 -9.46
N LEU A 40 -11.96 -10.29 -8.61
CA LEU A 40 -12.05 -10.42 -7.17
C LEU A 40 -13.50 -10.66 -6.71
N VAL A 41 -14.47 -10.01 -7.33
CA VAL A 41 -15.90 -10.27 -7.07
C VAL A 41 -16.26 -11.73 -7.36
N LYS A 42 -15.75 -12.30 -8.45
CA LYS A 42 -15.95 -13.75 -8.76
C LYS A 42 -15.32 -14.65 -7.69
N LYS A 43 -14.33 -14.17 -6.95
CA LYS A 43 -13.69 -14.87 -5.83
C LYS A 43 -14.37 -14.61 -4.48
N GLY A 44 -15.48 -13.86 -4.47
CA GLY A 44 -16.29 -13.58 -3.29
C GLY A 44 -15.92 -12.27 -2.56
N ASN A 45 -15.07 -11.41 -3.12
CA ASN A 45 -14.80 -10.10 -2.53
C ASN A 45 -16.00 -9.16 -2.74
N ILE A 46 -16.26 -8.33 -1.73
CA ILE A 46 -17.29 -7.28 -1.76
C ILE A 46 -16.58 -5.94 -1.72
N PHE A 47 -17.00 -5.01 -2.56
CA PHE A 47 -16.49 -3.64 -2.63
C PHE A 47 -17.62 -2.65 -2.36
N ASN A 48 -17.35 -1.63 -1.57
CA ASN A 48 -18.33 -0.64 -1.13
C ASN A 48 -18.12 0.73 -1.80
N SER A 49 -17.03 0.90 -2.54
CA SER A 49 -16.72 2.13 -3.26
C SER A 49 -16.21 1.84 -4.68
N GLU A 50 -16.18 2.89 -5.50
CA GLU A 50 -15.57 2.82 -6.83
C GLU A 50 -14.04 3.08 -6.79
N ASN A 51 -13.45 3.18 -5.59
CA ASN A 51 -12.06 3.54 -5.42
C ASN A 51 -11.12 2.38 -5.83
N ASP A 52 -10.08 2.70 -6.55
CA ASP A 52 -9.06 1.76 -7.00
C ASP A 52 -8.23 1.20 -5.83
N THR A 53 -8.06 1.98 -4.76
CA THR A 53 -7.36 1.54 -3.56
C THR A 53 -8.10 0.42 -2.84
N GLU A 54 -9.43 0.44 -2.84
CA GLU A 54 -10.22 -0.66 -2.26
C GLU A 54 -9.99 -1.96 -3.05
N VAL A 55 -9.82 -1.86 -4.37
CA VAL A 55 -9.49 -3.01 -5.21
C VAL A 55 -8.08 -3.54 -4.89
N ALA A 56 -7.10 -2.65 -4.72
CA ALA A 56 -5.76 -3.06 -4.29
C ALA A 56 -5.78 -3.74 -2.92
N ALA A 57 -6.55 -3.20 -1.96
CA ALA A 57 -6.74 -3.82 -0.64
C ALA A 57 -7.40 -5.20 -0.76
N GLY A 58 -8.41 -5.35 -1.62
CA GLY A 58 -9.05 -6.64 -1.91
C GLY A 58 -8.09 -7.66 -2.52
N TYR A 59 -7.20 -7.23 -3.42
CA TYR A 59 -6.15 -8.06 -3.97
C TYR A 59 -5.20 -8.58 -2.86
N VAL A 60 -4.76 -7.70 -1.97
CA VAL A 60 -3.90 -8.05 -0.84
C VAL A 60 -4.61 -9.04 0.08
N SER A 61 -5.82 -8.74 0.53
CA SER A 61 -6.61 -9.61 1.42
C SER A 61 -6.83 -11.00 0.83
N ASN A 62 -7.17 -11.08 -0.46
CA ASN A 62 -7.35 -12.35 -1.15
C ASN A 62 -6.05 -13.17 -1.19
N SER A 63 -4.91 -12.53 -1.43
CA SER A 63 -3.61 -13.19 -1.48
C SER A 63 -3.16 -13.68 -0.11
N LEU A 64 -3.34 -12.88 0.95
CA LEU A 64 -3.03 -13.26 2.33
C LEU A 64 -3.93 -14.40 2.82
N SER A 65 -5.21 -14.41 2.45
CA SER A 65 -6.14 -15.52 2.75
C SER A 65 -5.68 -16.83 2.14
N ASN A 66 -4.98 -16.78 1.01
CA ASN A 66 -4.34 -17.93 0.35
C ASN A 66 -2.94 -18.24 0.90
N LYS A 67 -2.62 -17.77 2.12
CA LYS A 67 -1.37 -18.04 2.86
C LYS A 67 -0.09 -17.50 2.21
N LYS A 68 -0.17 -16.55 1.28
CA LYS A 68 1.00 -15.81 0.83
C LYS A 68 1.50 -14.88 1.91
N SER A 69 2.80 -14.65 1.98
CA SER A 69 3.36 -13.59 2.83
C SER A 69 2.99 -12.19 2.27
N LEU A 70 3.04 -11.16 3.13
CA LEU A 70 2.82 -9.78 2.67
C LEU A 70 3.84 -9.38 1.58
N LYS A 71 5.10 -9.75 1.79
CA LYS A 71 6.17 -9.50 0.81
C LYS A 71 5.90 -10.18 -0.54
N ASP A 72 5.54 -11.47 -0.54
CA ASP A 72 5.25 -12.21 -1.78
C ASP A 72 3.99 -11.68 -2.46
N THR A 73 3.00 -11.26 -1.68
CA THR A 73 1.77 -10.63 -2.18
C THR A 73 2.09 -9.35 -2.95
N LEU A 74 2.86 -8.45 -2.35
CA LEU A 74 3.23 -7.18 -2.99
C LEU A 74 4.20 -7.38 -4.16
N THR A 75 5.10 -8.36 -4.07
CA THR A 75 5.98 -8.72 -5.20
C THR A 75 5.18 -9.27 -6.38
N SER A 76 4.16 -10.08 -6.13
CA SER A 76 3.23 -10.50 -7.20
C SER A 76 2.43 -9.32 -7.73
N GLY A 77 2.04 -8.40 -6.83
CA GLY A 77 1.30 -7.19 -7.18
C GLY A 77 2.03 -6.30 -8.19
N LEU A 78 3.36 -6.25 -8.18
CA LEU A 78 4.13 -5.49 -9.17
C LEU A 78 3.89 -5.95 -10.63
N LYS A 79 3.46 -7.21 -10.82
CA LYS A 79 3.13 -7.76 -12.13
C LYS A 79 1.63 -7.70 -12.45
N ASP A 80 0.79 -7.81 -11.42
CA ASP A 80 -0.66 -7.95 -11.57
C ASP A 80 -1.39 -6.61 -11.54
N LEU A 81 -0.81 -5.61 -10.85
CA LEU A 81 -1.38 -4.26 -10.67
C LEU A 81 -0.74 -3.30 -11.66
N ASP A 82 -1.51 -2.87 -12.66
CA ASP A 82 -1.06 -1.93 -13.67
C ASP A 82 -1.40 -0.49 -13.25
N GLY A 83 -0.42 0.42 -13.39
CA GLY A 83 -0.57 1.82 -13.01
C GLY A 83 0.72 2.41 -12.44
N PHE A 84 0.58 3.49 -11.68
CA PHE A 84 1.68 4.11 -10.96
C PHE A 84 1.26 4.34 -9.51
N TYR A 85 2.08 3.86 -8.59
CA TYR A 85 1.67 3.84 -7.19
C TYR A 85 2.82 3.77 -6.20
N THR A 86 2.54 4.26 -5.01
CA THR A 86 3.21 3.89 -3.78
C THR A 86 2.18 3.29 -2.84
N PHE A 87 2.37 2.05 -2.43
CA PHE A 87 1.56 1.40 -1.40
C PHE A 87 2.28 1.31 -0.08
N ILE A 88 1.57 1.59 1.01
CA ILE A 88 1.96 1.19 2.36
C ILE A 88 0.85 0.26 2.86
N THR A 89 1.24 -0.95 3.22
CA THR A 89 0.30 -1.99 3.65
C THR A 89 0.67 -2.46 5.05
N GLY A 90 -0.26 -2.36 5.98
CA GLY A 90 -0.14 -2.84 7.35
C GLY A 90 -0.90 -4.13 7.58
N THR A 91 -0.36 -4.98 8.43
CA THR A 91 -1.00 -6.18 8.94
C THR A 91 -0.74 -6.29 10.44
N LYS A 92 -1.45 -7.19 11.13
CA LYS A 92 -1.19 -7.49 12.54
C LYS A 92 0.27 -7.90 12.83
N LYS A 93 0.97 -8.46 11.85
CA LYS A 93 2.33 -9.00 12.02
C LYS A 93 3.44 -8.06 11.59
N GLY A 94 3.11 -7.01 10.85
CA GLY A 94 4.09 -6.09 10.31
C GLY A 94 3.52 -5.24 9.19
N PHE A 95 4.39 -4.55 8.49
CA PHE A 95 3.99 -3.69 7.39
C PHE A 95 5.02 -3.71 6.26
N ALA A 96 4.62 -3.21 5.12
CA ALA A 96 5.47 -3.14 3.95
C ALA A 96 5.19 -1.88 3.13
N VAL A 97 6.21 -1.46 2.38
CA VAL A 97 6.09 -0.42 1.35
C VAL A 97 6.58 -0.95 0.02
N VAL A 98 5.95 -0.54 -1.05
CA VAL A 98 6.38 -0.79 -2.42
C VAL A 98 6.04 0.40 -3.31
N ARG A 99 6.95 0.74 -4.20
CA ARG A 99 6.71 1.64 -5.34
C ARG A 99 6.67 0.81 -6.62
N ASP A 100 5.85 1.20 -7.56
CA ASP A 100 5.88 0.64 -8.91
C ASP A 100 7.25 0.88 -9.59
N GLU A 101 7.46 0.31 -10.76
CA GLU A 101 8.74 0.42 -11.48
C GLU A 101 9.03 1.84 -12.00
N ILE A 102 8.00 2.66 -12.22
CA ILE A 102 8.14 4.06 -12.63
C ILE A 102 8.50 4.95 -11.42
N ALA A 103 7.95 4.61 -10.25
CA ALA A 103 8.19 5.28 -8.96
C ALA A 103 8.00 6.80 -8.98
N CYS A 104 7.02 7.31 -9.74
CA CYS A 104 6.75 8.74 -9.80
C CYS A 104 6.06 9.29 -8.53
N LYS A 105 5.52 8.43 -7.67
CA LYS A 105 4.95 8.83 -6.39
C LYS A 105 5.99 8.72 -5.28
N PRO A 106 6.23 9.81 -4.52
CA PRO A 106 7.32 9.84 -3.56
C PRO A 106 7.05 8.95 -2.35
N ALA A 107 8.13 8.43 -1.78
CA ALA A 107 8.17 7.84 -0.45
C ALA A 107 9.57 7.99 0.14
N VAL A 108 9.64 8.24 1.45
CA VAL A 108 10.88 8.30 2.23
C VAL A 108 10.73 7.40 3.44
N ILE A 109 11.77 6.64 3.73
CA ILE A 109 11.86 5.76 4.89
C ILE A 109 12.89 6.32 5.86
N ALA A 110 12.54 6.38 7.14
CA ALA A 110 13.45 6.65 8.23
C ALA A 110 13.50 5.42 9.15
N GLU A 111 14.63 4.75 9.20
CA GLU A 111 14.84 3.52 9.97
C GLU A 111 15.82 3.77 11.12
N THR A 112 15.37 3.46 12.33
CA THR A 112 16.17 3.51 13.56
C THR A 112 16.22 2.13 14.20
N LYS A 113 16.88 2.00 15.34
CA LYS A 113 16.88 0.76 16.14
C LYS A 113 15.50 0.48 16.77
N ASN A 114 14.67 1.51 16.94
CA ASN A 114 13.43 1.46 17.72
C ASN A 114 12.18 1.51 16.87
N TYR A 115 12.26 2.09 15.65
CA TYR A 115 11.11 2.23 14.77
C TYR A 115 11.53 2.36 13.30
N VAL A 116 10.55 2.14 12.43
CA VAL A 116 10.59 2.52 11.03
C VAL A 116 9.41 3.44 10.75
N ALA A 117 9.67 4.58 10.16
CA ALA A 117 8.66 5.54 9.74
C ALA A 117 8.71 5.71 8.21
N ILE A 118 7.54 5.86 7.61
CA ILE A 118 7.38 6.05 6.16
C ILE A 118 6.43 7.22 5.92
N ALA A 119 6.82 8.10 5.03
CA ALA A 119 5.99 9.22 4.58
C ALA A 119 6.27 9.56 3.12
N SER A 120 5.45 10.39 2.51
CA SER A 120 5.73 10.93 1.17
C SER A 120 6.92 11.90 1.18
N GLU A 121 7.14 12.59 2.30
CA GLU A 121 8.19 13.60 2.47
C GLU A 121 8.83 13.47 3.84
N PHE A 122 10.16 13.70 3.92
CA PHE A 122 10.90 13.67 5.18
C PHE A 122 10.35 14.65 6.22
N GLN A 123 9.88 15.81 5.80
CA GLN A 123 9.35 16.83 6.69
C GLN A 123 8.22 16.33 7.59
N ALA A 124 7.41 15.37 7.11
CA ALA A 124 6.37 14.74 7.91
C ALA A 124 6.91 13.92 9.09
N MET A 125 8.18 13.50 9.03
CA MET A 125 8.87 12.68 10.03
C MET A 125 9.91 13.46 10.85
N ALA A 126 10.17 14.71 10.51
CA ALA A 126 11.29 15.50 11.08
C ALA A 126 11.20 15.70 12.61
N HIS A 127 10.02 15.52 13.19
CA HIS A 127 9.79 15.66 14.64
C HIS A 127 9.79 14.33 15.41
N LEU A 128 10.05 13.21 14.73
CA LEU A 128 10.13 11.93 15.42
C LEU A 128 11.39 11.84 16.28
N PRO A 129 11.31 11.15 17.43
CA PRO A 129 12.47 10.94 18.29
C PRO A 129 13.63 10.29 17.53
N ASP A 130 14.85 10.78 17.74
CA ASP A 130 16.08 10.22 17.16
C ASP A 130 16.14 10.18 15.62
N VAL A 131 15.27 10.90 14.93
CA VAL A 131 15.22 10.89 13.46
C VAL A 131 16.52 11.36 12.81
N ASN A 132 17.28 12.24 13.48
CA ASN A 132 18.58 12.71 13.00
C ASN A 132 19.66 11.60 12.96
N SER A 133 19.45 10.50 13.68
CA SER A 133 20.32 9.32 13.67
C SER A 133 19.75 8.17 12.82
N ALA A 134 18.60 8.37 12.23
CA ALA A 134 17.97 7.37 11.38
C ALA A 134 18.71 7.19 10.06
N LYS A 135 18.70 5.98 9.54
CA LYS A 135 19.00 5.72 8.13
C LYS A 135 17.84 6.21 7.29
N ILE A 136 18.07 7.28 6.52
CA ILE A 136 17.04 7.89 5.67
C ILE A 136 17.32 7.51 4.23
N PHE A 137 16.32 6.97 3.55
CA PHE A 137 16.43 6.58 2.14
C PHE A 137 15.06 6.55 1.46
N GLU A 138 15.08 6.62 0.13
CA GLU A 138 13.90 6.36 -0.70
C GLU A 138 13.84 4.86 -1.04
N PRO A 139 12.67 4.22 -0.97
CA PRO A 139 12.54 2.84 -1.43
C PRO A 139 12.79 2.76 -2.94
N GLU A 140 13.62 1.81 -3.36
CA GLU A 140 13.93 1.59 -4.77
C GLU A 140 12.68 1.17 -5.55
N PRO A 141 12.54 1.60 -6.81
CA PRO A 141 11.46 1.19 -7.69
C PRO A 141 11.39 -0.34 -7.85
N GLY A 142 10.19 -0.90 -7.81
CA GLY A 142 9.98 -2.34 -7.99
C GLY A 142 10.49 -3.24 -6.86
N ILE A 143 10.94 -2.65 -5.73
CA ILE A 143 11.42 -3.41 -4.57
C ILE A 143 10.45 -3.30 -3.40
N VAL A 144 10.11 -4.44 -2.83
CA VAL A 144 9.27 -4.51 -1.62
C VAL A 144 10.14 -4.47 -0.37
N TYR A 145 9.95 -3.46 0.45
CA TYR A 145 10.53 -3.35 1.78
C TYR A 145 9.48 -3.77 2.82
N SER A 146 9.85 -4.63 3.76
CA SER A 146 8.92 -5.13 4.77
C SER A 146 9.59 -5.28 6.14
N TRP A 147 8.83 -5.01 7.21
CA TRP A 147 9.25 -5.11 8.60
C TRP A 147 8.19 -5.85 9.41
N GLY A 148 8.65 -6.56 10.44
CA GLY A 148 7.82 -7.47 11.22
C GLY A 148 7.83 -8.89 10.66
N ASN A 149 7.14 -9.81 11.31
CA ASN A 149 7.07 -11.25 10.97
C ASN A 149 5.64 -11.65 10.60
#